data_1954b6a372441682093779c143123e34
#
_entry.id   1954b6a372441682093779c143123e34
#
_cell.length_a   1.000
_cell.length_b   1.000
_cell.length_c   1.000
_cell.angle_alpha   90.00
_cell.angle_beta   90.00
_cell.angle_gamma   90.00
#
_symmetry.space_group_name_H-M   'P 1'
#
loop_
_entity.id
_entity.type
_entity.pdbx_description
1 polymer ?
#
loop_
_entity_poly.entity_id
_entity_poly.type
_entity_poly.pdbx_seq_one_letter_code
_entity_poly.pdbx_strand_id
1 'polypeptide(L)'
;MSAEANVGVVGLAAMGGSLARNLAHHGNKVAVFNRSYGRTEKLMNEHGSEGEFFPAKTLEEFVDSLVKPRTAIIMVKAGEPTDAMINALADLMEPGDIIVDAGNAYFPDTIRREKKISARGLHFVGCGVSGGEEGALLGPSMMPGGSEESWKTLKPIFESIAAKAEGEPCVTHIGLNGAGHFVKMVHNGIEYSDMQLIAESYDLMRRGLGMTPAEIGDVFEEWNKTELDSYLIEITAEVLHQVDKKTGKPLVDLIVDHAGMKGTGTWTVQTALSLAVPVTGIAEAVFARGLSSEADLREEAQKQGFAGPNGELNLNSEEKKAFIEDIRQALYASKIVAYAQGFNEITTAAKEYGWDIDLAAVARIWRGGCIIRAKFLNRISEAFESGEANVSLLFAPYFKNAIETAEKSWRNVVARAALNGLPTPAFASSLSYFDGLRSKRLPAALIQGQRDYFGAHTYQRVDQPGAFHTLWAEPGREEIEA
;
A
#
# COMPACT_ATOMS: atom_id res chain seq x y z
N MET A 1 -38.59 -7.38 -15.01
CA MET A 1 -38.66 -7.00 -13.56
C MET A 1 -38.70 -5.49 -13.48
N SER A 2 -39.40 -4.88 -12.53
CA SER A 2 -39.31 -3.44 -12.32
C SER A 2 -37.91 -3.11 -11.82
N ALA A 3 -37.32 -2.01 -12.32
CA ALA A 3 -36.02 -1.51 -11.81
C ALA A 3 -36.22 -0.99 -10.40
N GLU A 4 -35.59 -1.60 -9.41
CA GLU A 4 -35.74 -1.26 -7.99
C GLU A 4 -34.41 -1.17 -7.22
N ALA A 5 -33.36 -1.84 -7.72
CA ALA A 5 -32.06 -1.81 -7.08
C ALA A 5 -31.32 -0.50 -7.38
N ASN A 6 -30.84 0.20 -6.32
CA ASN A 6 -30.10 1.45 -6.50
C ASN A 6 -28.61 1.24 -6.74
N VAL A 7 -28.10 0.02 -6.52
CA VAL A 7 -26.70 -0.35 -6.78
C VAL A 7 -26.63 -1.86 -7.07
N GLY A 8 -25.68 -2.26 -7.90
CA GLY A 8 -25.45 -3.67 -8.20
C GLY A 8 -23.99 -4.09 -7.97
N VAL A 9 -23.80 -5.36 -7.61
CA VAL A 9 -22.45 -5.96 -7.42
C VAL A 9 -22.30 -7.15 -8.35
N VAL A 10 -21.26 -7.11 -9.18
CA VAL A 10 -20.86 -8.18 -10.10
C VAL A 10 -19.57 -8.83 -9.60
N GLY A 11 -19.65 -10.15 -9.39
CA GLY A 11 -18.53 -10.93 -8.85
C GLY A 11 -18.66 -11.11 -7.34
N LEU A 12 -19.20 -12.28 -6.95
CA LEU A 12 -19.59 -12.62 -5.58
C LEU A 12 -18.61 -13.62 -4.93
N ALA A 13 -17.29 -13.42 -5.15
CA ALA A 13 -16.26 -14.05 -4.33
C ALA A 13 -16.22 -13.36 -2.95
N ALA A 14 -15.30 -13.76 -2.07
CA ALA A 14 -15.23 -13.26 -0.69
C ALA A 14 -15.44 -11.74 -0.57
N MET A 15 -14.62 -10.94 -1.25
CA MET A 15 -14.71 -9.47 -1.20
C MET A 15 -16.05 -8.93 -1.76
N GLY A 16 -16.48 -9.42 -2.93
CA GLY A 16 -17.69 -8.91 -3.59
C GLY A 16 -18.98 -9.33 -2.86
N GLY A 17 -19.01 -10.55 -2.32
CA GLY A 17 -20.11 -11.01 -1.47
C GLY A 17 -20.22 -10.18 -0.19
N SER A 18 -19.08 -9.93 0.49
CA SER A 18 -19.02 -9.09 1.69
C SER A 18 -19.45 -7.65 1.41
N LEU A 19 -19.01 -7.07 0.29
CA LEU A 19 -19.40 -5.71 -0.12
C LEU A 19 -20.91 -5.63 -0.42
N ALA A 20 -21.48 -6.62 -1.11
CA ALA A 20 -22.93 -6.67 -1.38
C ALA A 20 -23.75 -6.75 -0.09
N ARG A 21 -23.31 -7.54 0.88
CA ARG A 21 -23.93 -7.63 2.22
C ARG A 21 -23.84 -6.30 2.97
N ASN A 22 -22.67 -5.68 2.98
CA ASN A 22 -22.47 -4.36 3.60
C ASN A 22 -23.42 -3.31 3.01
N LEU A 23 -23.54 -3.24 1.68
CA LEU A 23 -24.49 -2.36 1.02
C LEU A 23 -25.94 -2.62 1.50
N ALA A 24 -26.36 -3.89 1.56
CA ALA A 24 -27.70 -4.26 2.01
C ALA A 24 -27.92 -3.94 3.50
N HIS A 25 -26.95 -4.17 4.38
CA HIS A 25 -27.01 -3.81 5.81
C HIS A 25 -27.24 -2.31 6.03
N HIS A 26 -26.77 -1.48 5.09
CA HIS A 26 -26.92 -0.02 5.14
C HIS A 26 -28.11 0.49 4.31
N GLY A 27 -29.10 -0.38 4.06
CA GLY A 27 -30.38 -0.01 3.47
C GLY A 27 -30.39 0.18 1.95
N ASN A 28 -29.31 -0.20 1.26
CA ASN A 28 -29.31 -0.20 -0.18
C ASN A 28 -30.08 -1.42 -0.72
N LYS A 29 -30.78 -1.23 -1.82
CA LYS A 29 -31.40 -2.29 -2.63
C LYS A 29 -30.36 -2.79 -3.63
N VAL A 30 -29.87 -4.03 -3.44
CA VAL A 30 -28.65 -4.51 -4.10
C VAL A 30 -28.96 -5.56 -5.16
N ALA A 31 -28.73 -5.27 -6.44
CA ALA A 31 -28.68 -6.27 -7.48
C ALA A 31 -27.39 -7.10 -7.35
N VAL A 32 -27.48 -8.40 -7.49
CA VAL A 32 -26.32 -9.29 -7.35
C VAL A 32 -26.22 -10.26 -8.52
N PHE A 33 -25.04 -10.32 -9.13
CA PHE A 33 -24.75 -11.19 -10.26
C PHE A 33 -23.36 -11.83 -10.15
N ASN A 34 -23.28 -13.09 -10.49
CA ASN A 34 -22.00 -13.77 -10.70
C ASN A 34 -22.09 -14.70 -11.93
N ARG A 35 -21.05 -14.72 -12.75
CA ARG A 35 -20.98 -15.53 -13.97
C ARG A 35 -21.38 -16.99 -13.73
N SER A 36 -21.00 -17.57 -12.60
CA SER A 36 -21.48 -18.86 -12.12
C SER A 36 -22.63 -18.63 -11.16
N TYR A 37 -23.86 -18.88 -11.54
CA TYR A 37 -25.07 -18.61 -10.75
C TYR A 37 -25.06 -19.25 -9.36
N GLY A 38 -24.40 -20.40 -9.21
CA GLY A 38 -24.30 -21.09 -7.92
C GLY A 38 -23.69 -20.21 -6.79
N ARG A 39 -22.87 -19.20 -7.12
CA ARG A 39 -22.39 -18.22 -6.10
C ARG A 39 -23.47 -17.23 -5.72
N THR A 40 -24.28 -16.77 -6.67
CA THR A 40 -25.44 -15.94 -6.39
C THR A 40 -26.45 -16.69 -5.52
N GLU A 41 -26.74 -17.94 -5.88
CA GLU A 41 -27.63 -18.81 -5.11
C GLU A 41 -27.12 -19.07 -3.70
N LYS A 42 -25.80 -19.33 -3.54
CA LYS A 42 -25.17 -19.47 -2.23
C LYS A 42 -25.34 -18.22 -1.38
N LEU A 43 -25.04 -17.04 -1.92
CA LEU A 43 -25.20 -15.76 -1.21
C LEU A 43 -26.65 -15.58 -0.75
N MET A 44 -27.63 -15.88 -1.61
CA MET A 44 -29.04 -15.74 -1.27
C MET A 44 -29.49 -16.73 -0.21
N ASN A 45 -29.01 -17.99 -0.27
CA ASN A 45 -29.36 -19.01 0.72
C ASN A 45 -28.77 -18.73 2.11
N GLU A 46 -27.54 -18.21 2.17
CA GLU A 46 -26.82 -17.95 3.42
C GLU A 46 -27.12 -16.56 4.00
N HIS A 47 -27.35 -15.56 3.15
CA HIS A 47 -27.40 -14.15 3.54
C HIS A 47 -28.57 -13.35 2.95
N GLY A 48 -29.47 -13.98 2.20
CA GLY A 48 -30.57 -13.28 1.53
C GLY A 48 -31.56 -12.57 2.47
N SER A 49 -31.60 -12.96 3.75
CA SER A 49 -32.42 -12.31 4.78
C SER A 49 -31.76 -11.07 5.43
N GLU A 50 -30.51 -10.77 5.09
CA GLU A 50 -29.76 -9.65 5.68
C GLU A 50 -30.15 -8.28 5.08
N GLY A 51 -30.92 -8.26 3.97
CA GLY A 51 -31.38 -7.02 3.33
C GLY A 51 -32.15 -7.27 2.03
N GLU A 52 -32.36 -6.21 1.24
CA GLU A 52 -33.07 -6.29 -0.03
C GLU A 52 -32.12 -6.64 -1.19
N PHE A 53 -32.12 -7.89 -1.62
CA PHE A 53 -31.31 -8.37 -2.75
C PHE A 53 -32.16 -8.71 -3.97
N PHE A 54 -31.61 -8.41 -5.15
CA PHE A 54 -32.18 -8.73 -6.46
C PHE A 54 -31.24 -9.68 -7.21
N PRO A 55 -31.40 -11.01 -7.04
CA PRO A 55 -30.51 -11.98 -7.68
C PRO A 55 -30.82 -12.11 -9.17
N ALA A 56 -29.82 -11.95 -10.00
CA ALA A 56 -29.92 -12.06 -11.45
C ALA A 56 -29.22 -13.34 -11.96
N LYS A 57 -29.79 -13.99 -12.94
CA LYS A 57 -29.22 -15.17 -13.63
C LYS A 57 -28.41 -14.77 -14.84
N THR A 58 -28.77 -13.66 -15.48
CA THR A 58 -28.05 -13.11 -16.63
C THR A 58 -27.63 -11.68 -16.36
N LEU A 59 -26.69 -11.17 -17.17
CA LEU A 59 -26.19 -9.81 -17.03
C LEU A 59 -27.28 -8.79 -17.44
N GLU A 60 -28.13 -9.15 -18.39
CA GLU A 60 -29.29 -8.36 -18.81
C GLU A 60 -30.30 -8.21 -17.66
N GLU A 61 -30.67 -9.30 -16.98
CA GLU A 61 -31.55 -9.27 -15.80
C GLU A 61 -30.94 -8.39 -14.70
N PHE A 62 -29.62 -8.44 -14.51
CA PHE A 62 -28.91 -7.62 -13.55
C PHE A 62 -29.03 -6.12 -13.90
N VAL A 63 -28.73 -5.73 -15.13
CA VAL A 63 -28.80 -4.34 -15.58
C VAL A 63 -30.24 -3.82 -15.56
N ASP A 64 -31.22 -4.64 -15.97
CA ASP A 64 -32.64 -4.29 -15.96
C ASP A 64 -33.21 -4.08 -14.56
N SER A 65 -32.62 -4.68 -13.53
CA SER A 65 -33.02 -4.49 -12.14
C SER A 65 -32.54 -3.17 -11.52
N LEU A 66 -31.57 -2.48 -12.16
CA LEU A 66 -30.98 -1.25 -11.65
C LEU A 66 -31.79 -0.01 -12.06
N VAL A 67 -32.02 0.89 -11.10
CA VAL A 67 -32.61 2.22 -11.37
C VAL A 67 -31.57 3.15 -12.02
N LYS A 68 -32.04 4.07 -12.89
CA LYS A 68 -31.19 5.06 -13.56
C LYS A 68 -30.93 6.30 -12.68
N PRO A 69 -29.69 6.85 -12.71
CA PRO A 69 -28.52 6.31 -13.41
C PRO A 69 -28.06 5.01 -12.75
N ARG A 70 -27.88 3.97 -13.56
CA ARG A 70 -27.51 2.65 -13.07
C ARG A 70 -26.08 2.67 -12.51
N THR A 71 -25.88 1.97 -11.39
CA THR A 71 -24.56 1.84 -10.77
C THR A 71 -24.21 0.36 -10.63
N ALA A 72 -23.19 -0.08 -11.36
CA ALA A 72 -22.68 -1.46 -11.33
C ALA A 72 -21.24 -1.49 -10.78
N ILE A 73 -21.05 -2.14 -9.63
CA ILE A 73 -19.74 -2.34 -8.98
C ILE A 73 -19.18 -3.70 -9.39
N ILE A 74 -18.00 -3.71 -9.99
CA ILE A 74 -17.29 -4.91 -10.42
C ILE A 74 -16.27 -5.32 -9.36
N MET A 75 -16.32 -6.55 -8.89
CA MET A 75 -15.36 -7.15 -7.96
C MET A 75 -14.89 -8.50 -8.53
N VAL A 76 -14.13 -8.43 -9.62
CA VAL A 76 -13.56 -9.58 -10.31
C VAL A 76 -12.03 -9.53 -10.36
N LYS A 77 -11.39 -10.62 -10.81
CA LYS A 77 -9.94 -10.66 -10.96
C LYS A 77 -9.48 -9.57 -11.94
N ALA A 78 -8.48 -8.80 -11.54
CA ALA A 78 -7.85 -7.76 -12.37
C ALA A 78 -7.32 -8.30 -13.71
N GLY A 79 -7.25 -7.43 -14.73
CA GLY A 79 -6.79 -7.75 -16.07
C GLY A 79 -7.94 -8.08 -17.02
N GLU A 80 -7.75 -9.06 -17.91
CA GLU A 80 -8.72 -9.44 -18.94
C GLU A 80 -10.13 -9.74 -18.43
N PRO A 81 -10.35 -10.44 -17.28
CA PRO A 81 -11.69 -10.65 -16.75
C PRO A 81 -12.43 -9.35 -16.43
N THR A 82 -11.72 -8.35 -15.94
CA THR A 82 -12.28 -7.01 -15.69
C THR A 82 -12.64 -6.31 -17.00
N ASP A 83 -11.74 -6.32 -18.00
CA ASP A 83 -12.02 -5.74 -19.31
C ASP A 83 -13.25 -6.38 -19.99
N ALA A 84 -13.37 -7.69 -19.92
CA ALA A 84 -14.51 -8.42 -20.47
C ALA A 84 -15.84 -8.02 -19.78
N MET A 85 -15.84 -7.91 -18.46
CA MET A 85 -17.02 -7.52 -17.71
C MET A 85 -17.42 -6.06 -17.96
N ILE A 86 -16.45 -5.15 -18.01
CA ILE A 86 -16.69 -3.73 -18.35
C ILE A 86 -17.35 -3.61 -19.73
N ASN A 87 -16.81 -4.31 -20.74
CA ASN A 87 -17.38 -4.28 -22.08
C ASN A 87 -18.82 -4.81 -22.12
N ALA A 88 -19.06 -5.95 -21.48
CA ALA A 88 -20.39 -6.57 -21.42
C ALA A 88 -21.43 -5.67 -20.73
N LEU A 89 -21.06 -5.03 -19.62
CA LEU A 89 -21.92 -4.04 -18.96
C LEU A 89 -22.16 -2.82 -19.84
N ALA A 90 -21.10 -2.28 -20.44
CA ALA A 90 -21.22 -1.11 -21.29
C ALA A 90 -22.12 -1.35 -22.53
N ASP A 91 -22.23 -2.57 -23.01
CA ASP A 91 -23.14 -2.92 -24.13
C ASP A 91 -24.63 -2.94 -23.72
N LEU A 92 -24.92 -3.03 -22.43
CA LEU A 92 -26.28 -3.07 -21.86
C LEU A 92 -26.68 -1.76 -21.18
N MET A 93 -25.71 -0.91 -20.81
CA MET A 93 -25.94 0.33 -20.08
C MET A 93 -26.05 1.53 -21.03
N GLU A 94 -26.62 2.62 -20.53
CA GLU A 94 -26.92 3.83 -21.28
C GLU A 94 -26.07 5.02 -20.83
N PRO A 95 -25.93 6.09 -21.66
CA PRO A 95 -25.24 7.31 -21.26
C PRO A 95 -25.72 7.84 -19.91
N GLY A 96 -24.78 8.19 -19.03
CA GLY A 96 -25.01 8.64 -17.65
C GLY A 96 -24.98 7.51 -16.61
N ASP A 97 -25.02 6.24 -17.01
CA ASP A 97 -24.82 5.12 -16.10
C ASP A 97 -23.36 5.00 -15.65
N ILE A 98 -23.12 4.34 -14.51
CA ILE A 98 -21.82 4.30 -13.82
C ILE A 98 -21.33 2.85 -13.70
N ILE A 99 -20.12 2.59 -14.16
CA ILE A 99 -19.38 1.34 -13.94
C ILE A 99 -18.24 1.62 -12.97
N VAL A 100 -18.21 0.90 -11.84
CA VAL A 100 -17.18 1.00 -10.82
C VAL A 100 -16.32 -0.26 -10.86
N ASP A 101 -15.03 -0.14 -11.12
CA ASP A 101 -14.05 -1.20 -10.90
C ASP A 101 -13.50 -1.10 -9.47
N ALA A 102 -13.97 -1.99 -8.59
CA ALA A 102 -13.57 -2.04 -7.19
C ALA A 102 -12.49 -3.11 -6.91
N GLY A 103 -11.88 -3.68 -7.95
CA GLY A 103 -10.75 -4.58 -7.86
C GLY A 103 -9.42 -3.87 -7.58
N ASN A 104 -8.37 -4.64 -7.28
CA ASN A 104 -7.00 -4.11 -7.26
C ASN A 104 -6.46 -4.06 -8.69
N ALA A 105 -6.78 -3.01 -9.43
CA ALA A 105 -6.37 -2.84 -10.81
C ALA A 105 -5.09 -2.00 -10.95
N TYR A 106 -4.34 -2.26 -12.02
CA TYR A 106 -3.20 -1.43 -12.40
C TYR A 106 -3.72 -0.09 -12.96
N PHE A 107 -3.35 1.02 -12.34
CA PHE A 107 -3.96 2.32 -12.65
C PHE A 107 -3.85 2.79 -14.11
N PRO A 108 -2.80 2.46 -14.90
CA PRO A 108 -2.77 2.76 -16.33
C PRO A 108 -3.88 2.05 -17.12
N ASP A 109 -4.25 0.82 -16.72
CA ASP A 109 -5.42 0.14 -17.29
C ASP A 109 -6.71 0.89 -16.95
N THR A 110 -6.81 1.44 -15.74
CA THR A 110 -7.95 2.24 -15.31
C THR A 110 -8.09 3.50 -16.15
N ILE A 111 -6.98 4.21 -16.42
CA ILE A 111 -6.96 5.38 -17.32
C ILE A 111 -7.43 4.99 -18.73
N ARG A 112 -6.92 3.88 -19.27
CA ARG A 112 -7.30 3.35 -20.58
C ARG A 112 -8.81 2.98 -20.64
N ARG A 113 -9.32 2.32 -19.60
CA ARG A 113 -10.73 1.91 -19.45
C ARG A 113 -11.63 3.12 -19.36
N GLU A 114 -11.28 4.09 -18.53
CA GLU A 114 -12.03 5.33 -18.36
C GLU A 114 -12.18 6.06 -19.68
N LYS A 115 -11.09 6.29 -20.41
CA LYS A 115 -11.11 6.93 -21.72
C LYS A 115 -12.04 6.21 -22.71
N LYS A 116 -12.03 4.87 -22.72
CA LYS A 116 -12.87 4.06 -23.61
C LYS A 116 -14.35 4.14 -23.24
N ILE A 117 -14.66 4.09 -21.96
CA ILE A 117 -16.04 4.03 -21.46
C ILE A 117 -16.68 5.41 -21.49
N SER A 118 -15.94 6.46 -21.16
CA SER A 118 -16.41 7.86 -21.26
C SER A 118 -16.74 8.28 -22.70
N ALA A 119 -16.02 7.73 -23.69
CA ALA A 119 -16.34 7.96 -25.11
C ALA A 119 -17.72 7.38 -25.52
N ARG A 120 -18.33 6.51 -24.70
CA ARG A 120 -19.67 5.97 -24.87
C ARG A 120 -20.74 6.75 -24.06
N GLY A 121 -20.35 7.83 -23.39
CA GLY A 121 -21.23 8.62 -22.53
C GLY A 121 -21.48 8.00 -21.15
N LEU A 122 -20.79 6.90 -20.80
CA LEU A 122 -20.87 6.25 -19.50
C LEU A 122 -19.81 6.84 -18.56
N HIS A 123 -20.04 6.76 -17.25
CA HIS A 123 -19.03 7.05 -16.26
C HIS A 123 -18.26 5.79 -15.87
N PHE A 124 -16.94 5.89 -15.78
CA PHE A 124 -16.07 4.83 -15.26
C PHE A 124 -15.32 5.30 -14.03
N VAL A 125 -15.36 4.51 -12.96
CA VAL A 125 -14.74 4.82 -11.68
C VAL A 125 -13.81 3.69 -11.26
N GLY A 126 -12.52 3.96 -11.18
CA GLY A 126 -11.58 3.07 -10.51
C GLY A 126 -11.60 3.33 -9.00
N CYS A 127 -12.06 2.37 -8.22
CA CYS A 127 -12.20 2.53 -6.77
C CYS A 127 -11.32 1.53 -6.01
N GLY A 128 -10.28 2.01 -5.36
CA GLY A 128 -9.51 1.20 -4.41
C GLY A 128 -10.37 0.89 -3.17
N VAL A 129 -10.47 -0.40 -2.82
CA VAL A 129 -11.17 -0.86 -1.62
C VAL A 129 -10.17 -1.57 -0.72
N SER A 130 -10.11 -1.19 0.55
CA SER A 130 -9.19 -1.76 1.54
C SER A 130 -9.96 -2.42 2.69
N GLY A 131 -9.23 -3.09 3.60
CA GLY A 131 -9.77 -3.75 4.79
C GLY A 131 -9.96 -5.26 4.67
N GLY A 132 -9.64 -5.86 3.52
CA GLY A 132 -9.83 -7.30 3.30
C GLY A 132 -11.31 -7.71 3.29
N GLU A 133 -11.57 -9.01 3.49
CA GLU A 133 -12.93 -9.56 3.50
C GLU A 133 -13.78 -9.00 4.64
N GLU A 134 -13.20 -8.90 5.83
CA GLU A 134 -13.84 -8.36 7.01
C GLU A 134 -14.16 -6.87 6.84
N GLY A 135 -13.19 -6.07 6.38
CA GLY A 135 -13.40 -4.65 6.12
C GLY A 135 -14.45 -4.41 5.03
N ALA A 136 -14.50 -5.22 3.98
CA ALA A 136 -15.54 -5.12 2.96
C ALA A 136 -16.95 -5.32 3.52
N LEU A 137 -17.10 -6.16 4.57
CA LEU A 137 -18.36 -6.42 5.24
C LEU A 137 -18.70 -5.36 6.30
N LEU A 138 -17.75 -4.97 7.11
CA LEU A 138 -18.00 -4.16 8.32
C LEU A 138 -17.75 -2.66 8.10
N GLY A 139 -17.05 -2.29 7.04
CA GLY A 139 -16.74 -0.92 6.67
C GLY A 139 -15.33 -0.81 6.06
N PRO A 140 -15.20 -0.69 4.73
CA PRO A 140 -13.92 -0.50 4.08
C PRO A 140 -13.45 0.96 4.09
N SER A 141 -12.16 1.18 3.96
CA SER A 141 -11.63 2.43 3.41
C SER A 141 -11.75 2.39 1.89
N MET A 142 -12.28 3.45 1.29
CA MET A 142 -12.57 3.50 -0.14
C MET A 142 -11.91 4.71 -0.82
N MET A 143 -11.32 4.48 -1.97
CA MET A 143 -10.56 5.44 -2.76
C MET A 143 -11.13 5.54 -4.18
N PRO A 144 -12.34 6.12 -4.37
CA PRO A 144 -12.93 6.30 -5.69
C PRO A 144 -12.21 7.41 -6.47
N GLY A 145 -11.87 7.11 -7.73
CA GLY A 145 -11.50 8.10 -8.74
C GLY A 145 -12.68 8.41 -9.67
N GLY A 146 -12.39 8.92 -10.87
CA GLY A 146 -13.39 9.21 -11.90
C GLY A 146 -13.94 10.63 -11.86
N SER A 147 -15.02 10.90 -12.60
CA SER A 147 -15.58 12.24 -12.72
C SER A 147 -16.29 12.70 -11.44
N GLU A 148 -16.30 14.01 -11.20
CA GLU A 148 -17.08 14.60 -10.10
C GLU A 148 -18.58 14.31 -10.21
N GLU A 149 -19.09 14.14 -11.43
CA GLU A 149 -20.48 13.81 -11.67
C GLU A 149 -20.82 12.40 -11.17
N SER A 150 -19.99 11.41 -11.47
CA SER A 150 -20.13 10.07 -10.92
C SER A 150 -20.02 10.08 -9.39
N TRP A 151 -19.12 10.89 -8.84
CA TRP A 151 -18.96 11.02 -7.40
C TRP A 151 -20.23 11.54 -6.70
N LYS A 152 -20.95 12.49 -7.29
CA LYS A 152 -22.22 12.98 -6.71
C LYS A 152 -23.23 11.86 -6.48
N THR A 153 -23.32 10.91 -7.41
CA THR A 153 -24.19 9.73 -7.29
C THR A 153 -23.64 8.69 -6.31
N LEU A 154 -22.32 8.44 -6.33
CA LEU A 154 -21.69 7.40 -5.52
C LEU A 154 -21.49 7.82 -4.06
N LYS A 155 -21.30 9.11 -3.79
CA LYS A 155 -20.99 9.63 -2.46
C LYS A 155 -21.93 9.11 -1.38
N PRO A 156 -23.26 9.26 -1.46
CA PRO A 156 -24.16 8.79 -0.41
C PRO A 156 -24.12 7.27 -0.22
N ILE A 157 -23.92 6.50 -1.30
CA ILE A 157 -23.80 5.04 -1.25
C ILE A 157 -22.50 4.65 -0.54
N PHE A 158 -21.38 5.23 -0.93
CA PHE A 158 -20.06 4.86 -0.40
C PHE A 158 -19.87 5.35 1.05
N GLU A 159 -20.35 6.55 1.39
CA GLU A 159 -20.33 7.06 2.77
C GLU A 159 -21.18 6.21 3.73
N SER A 160 -22.24 5.57 3.23
CA SER A 160 -23.09 4.70 4.05
C SER A 160 -22.37 3.44 4.49
N ILE A 161 -21.49 2.88 3.64
CA ILE A 161 -20.84 1.58 3.85
C ILE A 161 -19.38 1.68 4.30
N ALA A 162 -18.76 2.86 4.19
CA ALA A 162 -17.36 3.06 4.58
C ALA A 162 -17.18 2.94 6.10
N ALA A 163 -16.01 2.50 6.53
CA ALA A 163 -15.61 2.62 7.93
C ALA A 163 -15.74 4.06 8.41
N LYS A 164 -15.96 4.23 9.70
CA LYS A 164 -15.98 5.55 10.33
C LYS A 164 -14.83 5.68 11.31
N ALA A 165 -14.04 6.73 11.16
CA ALA A 165 -13.01 7.11 12.09
C ALA A 165 -13.35 8.49 12.66
N GLU A 166 -13.45 8.60 13.98
CA GLU A 166 -13.84 9.85 14.67
C GLU A 166 -15.16 10.44 14.15
N GLY A 167 -16.09 9.58 13.70
CA GLY A 167 -17.40 9.96 13.17
C GLY A 167 -17.40 10.31 11.67
N GLU A 168 -16.25 10.42 11.02
CA GLU A 168 -16.10 10.70 9.59
C GLU A 168 -16.00 9.41 8.76
N PRO A 169 -16.67 9.32 7.59
CA PRO A 169 -16.56 8.16 6.72
C PRO A 169 -15.17 8.09 6.07
N CYS A 170 -14.57 6.91 6.07
CA CYS A 170 -13.27 6.64 5.45
C CYS A 170 -13.37 6.48 3.93
N VAL A 171 -13.95 7.45 3.27
CA VAL A 171 -14.07 7.55 1.81
C VAL A 171 -13.99 8.99 1.36
N THR A 172 -13.27 9.24 0.27
CA THR A 172 -13.24 10.56 -0.38
C THR A 172 -13.02 10.39 -1.88
N HIS A 173 -13.46 11.34 -2.70
CA HIS A 173 -13.10 11.41 -4.10
C HIS A 173 -11.61 11.73 -4.22
N ILE A 174 -10.84 10.83 -4.83
CA ILE A 174 -9.38 10.96 -4.90
C ILE A 174 -8.95 11.90 -6.04
N GLY A 175 -9.68 11.86 -7.16
CA GLY A 175 -9.34 12.62 -8.35
C GLY A 175 -9.81 11.92 -9.62
N LEU A 176 -9.40 12.43 -10.77
CA LEU A 176 -9.86 11.94 -12.07
C LEU A 176 -9.29 10.56 -12.40
N ASN A 177 -9.96 9.85 -13.26
CA ASN A 177 -9.57 8.61 -13.92
C ASN A 177 -8.88 7.57 -13.01
N GLY A 178 -7.56 7.32 -13.19
CA GLY A 178 -6.80 6.31 -12.46
C GLY A 178 -6.38 6.66 -11.03
N ALA A 179 -6.66 7.89 -10.54
CA ALA A 179 -6.18 8.39 -9.25
C ALA A 179 -6.56 7.49 -8.06
N GLY A 180 -7.77 6.97 -8.03
CA GLY A 180 -8.23 6.09 -6.95
C GLY A 180 -7.43 4.78 -6.86
N HIS A 181 -7.23 4.10 -7.97
CA HIS A 181 -6.42 2.88 -8.01
C HIS A 181 -4.94 3.18 -7.77
N PHE A 182 -4.44 4.34 -8.21
CA PHE A 182 -3.07 4.76 -7.93
C PHE A 182 -2.83 4.93 -6.43
N VAL A 183 -3.68 5.69 -5.74
CA VAL A 183 -3.57 5.89 -4.28
C VAL A 183 -3.71 4.56 -3.54
N LYS A 184 -4.59 3.66 -3.99
CA LYS A 184 -4.69 2.30 -3.42
C LYS A 184 -3.42 1.46 -3.66
N MET A 185 -2.80 1.58 -4.82
CA MET A 185 -1.55 0.90 -5.14
C MET A 185 -0.43 1.36 -4.19
N VAL A 186 -0.28 2.66 -3.98
CA VAL A 186 0.73 3.22 -3.05
C VAL A 186 0.42 2.84 -1.60
N HIS A 187 -0.86 2.87 -1.19
CA HIS A 187 -1.30 2.32 0.09
C HIS A 187 -0.76 0.90 0.31
N ASN A 188 -0.89 0.02 -0.68
CA ASN A 188 -0.38 -1.34 -0.58
C ASN A 188 1.15 -1.39 -0.59
N GLY A 189 1.83 -0.47 -1.27
CA GLY A 189 3.29 -0.34 -1.20
C GLY A 189 3.76 -0.01 0.21
N ILE A 190 3.13 0.96 0.86
CA ILE A 190 3.38 1.30 2.27
C ILE A 190 3.13 0.09 3.18
N GLU A 191 2.02 -0.63 2.96
CA GLU A 191 1.69 -1.87 3.68
C GLU A 191 2.84 -2.89 3.59
N TYR A 192 3.43 -3.09 2.41
CA TYR A 192 4.55 -4.00 2.23
C TYR A 192 5.77 -3.60 3.04
N SER A 193 6.12 -2.31 3.03
CA SER A 193 7.23 -1.79 3.83
C SER A 193 6.97 -1.94 5.32
N ASP A 194 5.77 -1.63 5.80
CA ASP A 194 5.40 -1.77 7.20
C ASP A 194 5.46 -3.22 7.67
N MET A 195 4.90 -4.15 6.88
CA MET A 195 4.98 -5.59 7.18
C MET A 195 6.42 -6.11 7.21
N GLN A 196 7.28 -5.63 6.29
CA GLN A 196 8.70 -6.01 6.26
C GLN A 196 9.44 -5.49 7.50
N LEU A 197 9.23 -4.25 7.90
CA LEU A 197 9.82 -3.66 9.11
C LEU A 197 9.38 -4.41 10.39
N ILE A 198 8.12 -4.80 10.47
CA ILE A 198 7.59 -5.63 11.57
C ILE A 198 8.26 -7.01 11.55
N ALA A 199 8.40 -7.64 10.38
CA ALA A 199 9.05 -8.94 10.26
C ALA A 199 10.55 -8.87 10.62
N GLU A 200 11.26 -7.80 10.23
CA GLU A 200 12.65 -7.56 10.65
C GLU A 200 12.77 -7.34 12.17
N SER A 201 11.82 -6.61 12.76
CA SER A 201 11.75 -6.45 14.22
C SER A 201 11.54 -7.79 14.94
N TYR A 202 10.64 -8.63 14.41
CA TYR A 202 10.44 -9.99 14.89
C TYR A 202 11.74 -10.81 14.81
N ASP A 203 12.44 -10.78 13.68
CA ASP A 203 13.64 -11.56 13.46
C ASP A 203 14.81 -11.12 14.37
N LEU A 204 14.96 -9.82 14.60
CA LEU A 204 15.92 -9.26 15.56
C LEU A 204 15.66 -9.78 16.98
N MET A 205 14.40 -9.87 17.38
CA MET A 205 14.04 -10.41 18.71
C MET A 205 14.11 -11.94 18.73
N ARG A 206 13.65 -12.63 17.66
CA ARG A 206 13.59 -14.09 17.59
C ARG A 206 14.99 -14.71 17.52
N ARG A 207 15.77 -14.37 16.48
CA ARG A 207 17.14 -14.89 16.29
C ARG A 207 18.18 -14.12 17.08
N GLY A 208 18.05 -12.79 17.08
CA GLY A 208 19.05 -11.94 17.73
C GLY A 208 19.04 -12.08 19.26
N LEU A 209 17.87 -12.07 19.88
CA LEU A 209 17.74 -12.11 21.35
C LEU A 209 17.33 -13.49 21.89
N GLY A 210 16.99 -14.46 21.01
CA GLY A 210 16.57 -15.80 21.42
C GLY A 210 15.19 -15.85 22.07
N MET A 211 14.30 -14.88 21.83
CA MET A 211 12.96 -14.81 22.41
C MET A 211 12.02 -15.80 21.71
N THR A 212 11.05 -16.29 22.46
CA THR A 212 9.96 -17.11 21.92
C THR A 212 8.94 -16.24 21.18
N PRO A 213 8.15 -16.79 20.22
CA PRO A 213 7.08 -16.05 19.58
C PRO A 213 6.10 -15.39 20.55
N ALA A 214 5.70 -16.08 21.62
CA ALA A 214 4.78 -15.53 22.62
C ALA A 214 5.37 -14.32 23.36
N GLU A 215 6.63 -14.38 23.81
CA GLU A 215 7.32 -13.25 24.43
C GLU A 215 7.43 -12.04 23.46
N ILE A 216 7.62 -12.29 22.17
CA ILE A 216 7.65 -11.24 21.15
C ILE A 216 6.24 -10.69 20.94
N GLY A 217 5.21 -11.55 20.97
CA GLY A 217 3.80 -11.16 20.96
C GLY A 217 3.46 -10.17 22.07
N ASP A 218 3.92 -10.45 23.30
CA ASP A 218 3.75 -9.54 24.46
C ASP A 218 4.40 -8.18 24.19
N VAL A 219 5.59 -8.15 23.55
CA VAL A 219 6.26 -6.90 23.19
C VAL A 219 5.42 -6.10 22.17
N PHE A 220 4.89 -6.73 21.12
CA PHE A 220 4.04 -6.06 20.14
C PHE A 220 2.72 -5.59 20.76
N GLU A 221 2.14 -6.34 21.69
CA GLU A 221 0.95 -5.91 22.44
C GLU A 221 1.22 -4.63 23.25
N GLU A 222 2.37 -4.54 23.93
CA GLU A 222 2.78 -3.32 24.63
C GLU A 222 3.06 -2.17 23.64
N TRP A 223 3.70 -2.43 22.51
CA TRP A 223 3.95 -1.41 21.49
C TRP A 223 2.65 -0.87 20.88
N ASN A 224 1.60 -1.69 20.79
CA ASN A 224 0.28 -1.26 20.32
C ASN A 224 -0.43 -0.26 21.25
N LYS A 225 0.09 -0.05 22.47
CA LYS A 225 -0.38 0.98 23.41
C LYS A 225 0.34 2.33 23.24
N THR A 226 1.31 2.42 22.33
CA THR A 226 2.19 3.55 22.11
C THR A 226 1.86 4.31 20.80
N GLU A 227 2.82 5.06 20.26
CA GLU A 227 2.74 5.68 18.94
C GLU A 227 2.75 4.67 17.77
N LEU A 228 3.10 3.42 18.04
CA LEU A 228 3.04 2.31 17.09
C LEU A 228 1.65 1.68 16.95
N ASP A 229 0.65 2.15 17.71
CA ASP A 229 -0.73 1.68 17.63
C ASP A 229 -1.21 1.64 16.17
N SER A 230 -1.42 0.42 15.68
CA SER A 230 -1.84 0.15 14.32
C SER A 230 -2.41 -1.25 14.15
N TYR A 231 -3.22 -1.45 13.12
CA TYR A 231 -3.79 -2.76 12.79
C TYR A 231 -2.71 -3.84 12.58
N LEU A 232 -1.62 -3.51 11.87
CA LEU A 232 -0.55 -4.49 11.63
C LEU A 232 0.21 -4.87 12.92
N ILE A 233 0.40 -3.96 13.85
CA ILE A 233 0.99 -4.27 15.16
C ILE A 233 0.04 -5.14 15.99
N GLU A 234 -1.26 -4.80 16.02
CA GLU A 234 -2.31 -5.57 16.69
C GLU A 234 -2.32 -7.03 16.21
N ILE A 235 -2.49 -7.26 14.92
CA ILE A 235 -2.56 -8.63 14.37
C ILE A 235 -1.22 -9.37 14.45
N THR A 236 -0.09 -8.68 14.55
CA THR A 236 1.21 -9.32 14.78
C THR A 236 1.24 -9.98 16.14
N ALA A 237 0.77 -9.33 17.19
CA ALA A 237 0.66 -9.93 18.53
C ALA A 237 -0.25 -11.17 18.50
N GLU A 238 -1.42 -11.08 17.85
CA GLU A 238 -2.36 -12.20 17.70
C GLU A 238 -1.73 -13.41 16.99
N VAL A 239 -1.04 -13.15 15.85
CA VAL A 239 -0.36 -14.22 15.09
C VAL A 239 0.73 -14.88 15.91
N LEU A 240 1.50 -14.12 16.71
CA LEU A 240 2.60 -14.65 17.51
C LEU A 240 2.14 -15.42 18.76
N HIS A 241 0.98 -15.08 19.32
CA HIS A 241 0.37 -15.84 20.42
C HIS A 241 -0.36 -17.10 19.94
N GLN A 242 -0.65 -17.22 18.63
CA GLN A 242 -1.40 -18.37 18.13
C GLN A 242 -0.59 -19.66 18.21
N VAL A 243 -1.19 -20.67 18.84
CA VAL A 243 -0.64 -22.02 18.97
C VAL A 243 -1.42 -22.99 18.07
N ASP A 244 -0.71 -23.80 17.32
CA ASP A 244 -1.32 -24.88 16.55
C ASP A 244 -1.87 -25.98 17.47
N LYS A 245 -3.17 -26.21 17.37
CA LYS A 245 -3.89 -27.19 18.22
C LYS A 245 -3.47 -28.65 18.01
N LYS A 246 -2.87 -28.97 16.86
CA LYS A 246 -2.44 -30.34 16.53
C LYS A 246 -1.07 -30.66 17.10
N THR A 247 -0.15 -29.72 17.05
CA THR A 247 1.27 -29.95 17.41
C THR A 247 1.66 -29.33 18.74
N GLY A 248 0.87 -28.36 19.25
CA GLY A 248 1.20 -27.57 20.44
C GLY A 248 2.34 -26.57 20.22
N LYS A 249 2.79 -26.36 18.97
CA LYS A 249 3.84 -25.41 18.63
C LYS A 249 3.26 -24.03 18.28
N PRO A 250 4.05 -22.94 18.39
CA PRO A 250 3.65 -21.66 17.85
C PRO A 250 3.31 -21.78 16.35
N LEU A 251 2.16 -21.22 15.93
CA LEU A 251 1.72 -21.37 14.54
C LEU A 251 2.71 -20.74 13.57
N VAL A 252 3.34 -19.62 13.92
CA VAL A 252 4.32 -18.93 13.09
C VAL A 252 5.53 -19.80 12.74
N ASP A 253 5.93 -20.72 13.62
CA ASP A 253 7.04 -21.67 13.39
C ASP A 253 6.64 -22.82 12.42
N LEU A 254 5.37 -22.96 12.08
CA LEU A 254 4.85 -23.97 11.14
C LEU A 254 4.47 -23.38 9.78
N ILE A 255 4.43 -22.05 9.67
CA ILE A 255 4.17 -21.36 8.41
C ILE A 255 5.44 -21.37 7.56
N VAL A 256 5.31 -21.73 6.28
CA VAL A 256 6.44 -21.67 5.33
C VAL A 256 6.87 -20.21 5.18
N ASP A 257 8.17 -19.96 5.21
CA ASP A 257 8.80 -18.63 5.12
C ASP A 257 8.77 -18.04 3.70
N HIS A 258 7.60 -18.08 3.07
CA HIS A 258 7.33 -17.57 1.73
C HIS A 258 6.19 -16.54 1.81
N ALA A 259 6.50 -15.26 1.56
CA ALA A 259 5.52 -14.19 1.54
C ALA A 259 5.00 -13.94 0.11
N GLY A 260 3.74 -14.30 -0.13
CA GLY A 260 3.08 -14.08 -1.44
C GLY A 260 2.84 -12.61 -1.75
N MET A 261 2.73 -12.28 -3.04
CA MET A 261 2.36 -10.94 -3.51
C MET A 261 1.41 -11.02 -4.71
N LYS A 262 0.51 -10.02 -4.82
CA LYS A 262 -0.51 -9.95 -5.89
C LYS A 262 -0.22 -8.87 -6.94
N GLY A 263 0.95 -8.23 -6.90
CA GLY A 263 1.42 -7.26 -7.89
C GLY A 263 1.39 -5.79 -7.43
N THR A 264 0.53 -5.38 -6.51
CA THR A 264 0.38 -3.96 -6.12
C THR A 264 1.66 -3.32 -5.58
N GLY A 265 2.41 -4.02 -4.72
CA GLY A 265 3.70 -3.53 -4.24
C GLY A 265 4.73 -3.40 -5.36
N THR A 266 4.77 -4.37 -6.28
CA THR A 266 5.63 -4.33 -7.47
C THR A 266 5.27 -3.13 -8.36
N TRP A 267 3.98 -2.88 -8.61
CA TRP A 267 3.54 -1.73 -9.40
C TRP A 267 3.91 -0.39 -8.76
N THR A 268 3.84 -0.29 -7.42
CA THR A 268 4.31 0.90 -6.68
C THR A 268 5.79 1.16 -7.01
N VAL A 269 6.65 0.16 -6.87
CA VAL A 269 8.09 0.30 -7.17
C VAL A 269 8.34 0.63 -8.64
N GLN A 270 7.68 -0.05 -9.57
CA GLN A 270 7.82 0.21 -11.01
C GLN A 270 7.41 1.65 -11.36
N THR A 271 6.31 2.12 -10.79
CA THR A 271 5.83 3.49 -11.03
C THR A 271 6.75 4.52 -10.40
N ALA A 272 7.23 4.28 -9.18
CA ALA A 272 8.21 5.13 -8.52
C ALA A 272 9.51 5.28 -9.33
N LEU A 273 10.00 4.19 -9.93
CA LEU A 273 11.15 4.23 -10.86
C LEU A 273 10.85 5.08 -12.10
N SER A 274 9.66 4.95 -12.68
CA SER A 274 9.24 5.75 -13.84
C SER A 274 9.10 7.23 -13.51
N LEU A 275 8.69 7.56 -12.29
CA LEU A 275 8.54 8.92 -11.77
C LEU A 275 9.85 9.48 -11.16
N ALA A 276 10.92 8.70 -11.13
CA ALA A 276 12.18 9.01 -10.45
C ALA A 276 12.01 9.36 -8.96
N VAL A 277 11.07 8.71 -8.26
CA VAL A 277 10.81 8.87 -6.83
C VAL A 277 11.49 7.76 -6.03
N PRO A 278 12.34 8.06 -5.05
CA PRO A 278 12.96 7.04 -4.22
C PRO A 278 11.96 6.48 -3.19
N VAL A 279 11.57 5.21 -3.35
CA VAL A 279 10.72 4.44 -2.42
C VAL A 279 11.50 3.24 -1.88
N THR A 280 12.67 3.50 -1.31
CA THR A 280 13.65 2.46 -0.97
C THR A 280 13.10 1.42 0.00
N GLY A 281 12.39 1.82 1.06
CA GLY A 281 11.80 0.88 2.01
C GLY A 281 10.74 -0.03 1.39
N ILE A 282 9.91 0.52 0.48
CA ILE A 282 8.90 -0.25 -0.26
C ILE A 282 9.58 -1.22 -1.24
N ALA A 283 10.63 -0.76 -1.93
CA ALA A 283 11.38 -1.59 -2.88
C ALA A 283 12.04 -2.78 -2.18
N GLU A 284 12.71 -2.55 -1.05
CA GLU A 284 13.33 -3.62 -0.27
C GLU A 284 12.30 -4.64 0.24
N ALA A 285 11.11 -4.21 0.64
CA ALA A 285 10.04 -5.12 1.02
C ALA A 285 9.59 -6.03 -0.14
N VAL A 286 9.53 -5.50 -1.36
CA VAL A 286 9.23 -6.29 -2.56
C VAL A 286 10.35 -7.28 -2.86
N PHE A 287 11.62 -6.86 -2.80
CA PHE A 287 12.77 -7.73 -3.01
C PHE A 287 12.91 -8.80 -1.92
N ALA A 288 12.65 -8.47 -0.65
CA ALA A 288 12.64 -9.45 0.43
C ALA A 288 11.58 -10.55 0.21
N ARG A 289 10.36 -10.19 -0.26
CA ARG A 289 9.37 -11.20 -0.67
C ARG A 289 9.84 -12.04 -1.86
N GLY A 290 10.53 -11.43 -2.83
CA GLY A 290 11.18 -12.15 -3.93
C GLY A 290 12.18 -13.17 -3.41
N LEU A 291 13.11 -12.76 -2.55
CA LEU A 291 14.12 -13.67 -1.95
C LEU A 291 13.44 -14.77 -1.12
N SER A 292 12.34 -14.50 -0.42
CA SER A 292 11.60 -15.51 0.33
C SER A 292 11.05 -16.62 -0.58
N SER A 293 10.79 -16.33 -1.85
CA SER A 293 10.31 -17.28 -2.85
C SER A 293 11.41 -18.17 -3.43
N GLU A 294 12.69 -17.80 -3.27
CA GLU A 294 13.85 -18.53 -3.80
C GLU A 294 14.32 -19.63 -2.83
N ALA A 295 13.41 -20.54 -2.46
CA ALA A 295 13.69 -21.58 -1.45
C ALA A 295 14.88 -22.46 -1.83
N ASP A 296 14.93 -22.93 -3.08
CA ASP A 296 16.00 -23.80 -3.58
C ASP A 296 17.38 -23.11 -3.56
N LEU A 297 17.40 -21.81 -3.94
CA LEU A 297 18.62 -21.00 -3.92
C LEU A 297 19.13 -20.81 -2.48
N ARG A 298 18.22 -20.55 -1.54
CA ARG A 298 18.56 -20.38 -0.11
C ARG A 298 19.04 -21.71 0.51
N GLU A 299 18.41 -22.82 0.15
CA GLU A 299 18.85 -24.15 0.60
C GLU A 299 20.25 -24.48 0.06
N GLU A 300 20.52 -24.19 -1.20
CA GLU A 300 21.85 -24.42 -1.79
C GLU A 300 22.90 -23.52 -1.12
N ALA A 301 22.60 -22.26 -0.86
CA ALA A 301 23.51 -21.36 -0.15
C ALA A 301 23.86 -21.88 1.27
N GLN A 302 22.90 -22.49 1.96
CA GLN A 302 23.16 -23.13 3.27
C GLN A 302 24.09 -24.33 3.13
N LYS A 303 23.91 -25.16 2.09
CA LYS A 303 24.78 -26.31 1.80
C LYS A 303 26.23 -25.89 1.49
N GLN A 304 26.42 -24.74 0.84
CA GLN A 304 27.72 -24.18 0.56
C GLN A 304 28.49 -23.73 1.82
N GLY A 305 27.78 -23.45 2.92
CA GLY A 305 28.40 -23.17 4.22
C GLY A 305 29.24 -21.90 4.23
N PHE A 306 28.74 -20.79 3.66
CA PHE A 306 29.44 -19.51 3.74
C PHE A 306 29.74 -19.13 5.18
N ALA A 307 30.99 -18.75 5.45
CA ALA A 307 31.40 -18.27 6.77
C ALA A 307 30.76 -16.90 7.08
N GLY A 308 30.34 -16.73 8.32
CA GLY A 308 29.74 -15.48 8.79
C GLY A 308 29.22 -15.59 10.23
N PRO A 309 28.69 -14.51 10.79
CA PRO A 309 28.05 -14.54 12.10
C PRO A 309 26.76 -15.33 12.05
N ASN A 310 26.35 -15.87 13.21
CA ASN A 310 25.21 -16.78 13.34
C ASN A 310 23.86 -16.09 13.66
N GLY A 311 23.83 -14.77 13.74
CA GLY A 311 22.65 -14.00 14.04
C GLY A 311 22.42 -13.72 15.53
N GLU A 312 23.17 -14.32 16.45
CA GLU A 312 22.98 -14.15 17.89
C GLU A 312 23.61 -12.87 18.41
N LEU A 313 22.84 -12.09 19.17
CA LEU A 313 23.31 -10.93 19.91
C LEU A 313 23.55 -11.36 21.36
N ASN A 314 24.79 -11.60 21.74
CA ASN A 314 25.16 -12.04 23.07
C ASN A 314 24.99 -10.91 24.10
N LEU A 315 23.75 -10.54 24.44
CA LEU A 315 23.37 -9.46 25.33
C LEU A 315 22.90 -10.00 26.68
N ASN A 316 23.24 -9.31 27.77
CA ASN A 316 22.65 -9.57 29.07
C ASN A 316 21.19 -9.06 29.15
N SER A 317 20.49 -9.34 30.25
CA SER A 317 19.06 -9.01 30.39
C SER A 317 18.75 -7.51 30.27
N GLU A 318 19.60 -6.64 30.81
CA GLU A 318 19.40 -5.18 30.72
C GLU A 318 19.67 -4.67 29.30
N GLU A 319 20.71 -5.19 28.66
CA GLU A 319 21.04 -4.86 27.26
C GLU A 319 19.94 -5.35 26.30
N LYS A 320 19.32 -6.52 26.56
CA LYS A 320 18.17 -7.02 25.77
C LYS A 320 17.00 -6.05 25.87
N LYS A 321 16.63 -5.61 27.07
CA LYS A 321 15.56 -4.62 27.25
C LYS A 321 15.85 -3.31 26.53
N ALA A 322 17.06 -2.80 26.66
CA ALA A 322 17.48 -1.58 25.96
C ALA A 322 17.42 -1.76 24.43
N PHE A 323 17.83 -2.91 23.91
CA PHE A 323 17.79 -3.17 22.47
C PHE A 323 16.36 -3.37 21.94
N ILE A 324 15.44 -3.94 22.70
CA ILE A 324 14.01 -4.00 22.36
C ILE A 324 13.44 -2.58 22.22
N GLU A 325 13.82 -1.67 23.11
CA GLU A 325 13.43 -0.26 23.00
C GLU A 325 14.08 0.41 21.77
N ASP A 326 15.35 0.11 21.45
CA ASP A 326 15.99 0.59 20.22
C ASP A 326 15.22 0.10 18.96
N ILE A 327 14.79 -1.16 18.93
CA ILE A 327 13.99 -1.71 17.82
C ILE A 327 12.66 -0.96 17.71
N ARG A 328 11.98 -0.67 18.83
CA ARG A 328 10.73 0.10 18.83
C ARG A 328 10.90 1.47 18.18
N GLN A 329 11.92 2.20 18.59
CA GLN A 329 12.21 3.53 18.05
C GLN A 329 12.62 3.45 16.56
N ALA A 330 13.47 2.50 16.18
CA ALA A 330 13.86 2.27 14.80
C ALA A 330 12.66 1.92 13.91
N LEU A 331 11.74 1.08 14.41
CA LEU A 331 10.51 0.73 13.70
C LEU A 331 9.67 1.98 13.45
N TYR A 332 9.45 2.82 14.45
CA TYR A 332 8.67 4.04 14.28
C TYR A 332 9.30 5.01 13.28
N ALA A 333 10.60 5.27 13.37
CA ALA A 333 11.31 6.12 12.42
C ALA A 333 11.23 5.58 10.98
N SER A 334 11.41 4.28 10.80
CA SER A 334 11.36 3.64 9.47
C SER A 334 9.94 3.62 8.90
N LYS A 335 8.90 3.44 9.73
CA LYS A 335 7.50 3.61 9.31
C LYS A 335 7.23 5.03 8.81
N ILE A 336 7.69 6.05 9.53
CA ILE A 336 7.57 7.46 9.10
C ILE A 336 8.20 7.66 7.72
N VAL A 337 9.38 7.10 7.48
CA VAL A 337 10.05 7.17 6.16
C VAL A 337 9.23 6.48 5.08
N ALA A 338 8.67 5.29 5.34
CA ALA A 338 7.86 4.56 4.38
C ALA A 338 6.61 5.37 3.95
N TYR A 339 5.91 5.98 4.90
CA TYR A 339 4.78 6.86 4.60
C TYR A 339 5.22 8.13 3.87
N ALA A 340 6.31 8.75 4.27
CA ALA A 340 6.85 9.93 3.58
C ALA A 340 7.21 9.64 2.13
N GLN A 341 7.81 8.49 1.85
CA GLN A 341 8.11 8.02 0.49
C GLN A 341 6.83 7.77 -0.33
N GLY A 342 5.83 7.12 0.25
CA GLY A 342 4.55 6.88 -0.41
C GLY A 342 3.79 8.18 -0.71
N PHE A 343 3.69 9.10 0.22
CA PHE A 343 3.07 10.40 0.00
C PHE A 343 3.82 11.25 -1.04
N ASN A 344 5.17 11.15 -1.08
CA ASN A 344 5.96 11.80 -2.12
C ASN A 344 5.67 11.20 -3.51
N GLU A 345 5.48 9.90 -3.60
CA GLU A 345 5.09 9.24 -4.85
C GLU A 345 3.69 9.71 -5.30
N ILE A 346 2.72 9.80 -4.38
CA ILE A 346 1.38 10.35 -4.68
C ILE A 346 1.48 11.80 -5.18
N THR A 347 2.26 12.64 -4.50
CA THR A 347 2.45 14.04 -4.88
C THR A 347 3.08 14.19 -6.27
N THR A 348 4.08 13.37 -6.57
CA THR A 348 4.77 13.40 -7.87
C THR A 348 3.86 12.91 -8.99
N ALA A 349 3.13 11.83 -8.77
CA ALA A 349 2.16 11.31 -9.72
C ALA A 349 1.00 12.29 -9.95
N ALA A 350 0.52 12.95 -8.89
CA ALA A 350 -0.53 13.95 -9.01
C ALA A 350 -0.13 15.08 -10.00
N LYS A 351 1.12 15.53 -9.94
CA LYS A 351 1.68 16.52 -10.89
C LYS A 351 1.81 15.95 -12.30
N GLU A 352 2.33 14.74 -12.44
CA GLU A 352 2.58 14.08 -13.72
C GLU A 352 1.27 13.81 -14.48
N TYR A 353 0.24 13.33 -13.78
CA TYR A 353 -1.04 12.95 -14.39
C TYR A 353 -2.12 14.05 -14.30
N GLY A 354 -1.82 15.20 -13.71
CA GLY A 354 -2.77 16.31 -13.57
C GLY A 354 -3.92 16.01 -12.61
N TRP A 355 -3.66 15.25 -11.54
CA TRP A 355 -4.65 14.97 -10.51
C TRP A 355 -4.59 16.01 -9.39
N ASP A 356 -5.76 16.43 -8.92
CA ASP A 356 -5.90 17.28 -7.73
C ASP A 356 -6.22 16.39 -6.51
N ILE A 357 -5.17 15.87 -5.88
CA ILE A 357 -5.30 14.93 -4.76
C ILE A 357 -5.11 15.67 -3.43
N ASP A 358 -6.15 15.65 -2.58
CA ASP A 358 -6.05 16.12 -1.19
C ASP A 358 -5.34 15.06 -0.32
N LEU A 359 -4.04 15.29 -0.04
CA LEU A 359 -3.20 14.39 0.73
C LEU A 359 -3.66 14.26 2.19
N ALA A 360 -4.24 15.31 2.77
CA ALA A 360 -4.80 15.26 4.11
C ALA A 360 -6.03 14.36 4.14
N ALA A 361 -6.91 14.47 3.14
CA ALA A 361 -8.06 13.58 3.00
C ALA A 361 -7.63 12.12 2.78
N VAL A 362 -6.58 11.87 1.98
CA VAL A 362 -6.00 10.53 1.83
C VAL A 362 -5.57 9.95 3.17
N ALA A 363 -4.86 10.72 4.01
CA ALA A 363 -4.47 10.27 5.35
C ALA A 363 -5.71 10.00 6.23
N ARG A 364 -6.74 10.85 6.16
CA ARG A 364 -7.99 10.67 6.93
C ARG A 364 -8.71 9.38 6.60
N ILE A 365 -8.84 9.04 5.32
CA ILE A 365 -9.57 7.81 4.93
C ILE A 365 -8.82 6.52 5.27
N TRP A 366 -7.53 6.58 5.56
CA TRP A 366 -6.75 5.42 5.99
C TRP A 366 -6.83 5.15 7.51
N ARG A 367 -7.50 6.01 8.28
CA ARG A 367 -7.65 5.86 9.75
C ARG A 367 -8.57 4.70 10.16
N GLY A 368 -9.41 4.20 9.28
CA GLY A 368 -10.33 3.08 9.54
C GLY A 368 -10.58 2.24 8.30
N GLY A 369 -10.97 0.98 8.48
CA GLY A 369 -11.33 0.09 7.37
C GLY A 369 -10.20 -0.23 6.41
N CYS A 370 -8.95 -0.13 6.82
CA CYS A 370 -7.82 -0.48 5.97
C CYS A 370 -6.68 -1.17 6.74
N ILE A 371 -5.82 -1.86 6.01
CA ILE A 371 -4.72 -2.66 6.58
C ILE A 371 -3.65 -1.78 7.23
N ILE A 372 -3.46 -0.55 6.76
CA ILE A 372 -2.44 0.37 7.29
C ILE A 372 -2.99 1.37 8.30
N ARG A 373 -4.21 1.15 8.84
CA ARG A 373 -4.73 2.05 9.88
C ARG A 373 -3.73 2.15 11.04
N ALA A 374 -3.42 3.38 11.42
CA ALA A 374 -2.45 3.68 12.45
C ALA A 374 -2.77 5.01 13.14
N LYS A 375 -2.43 5.12 14.42
CA LYS A 375 -2.67 6.30 15.24
C LYS A 375 -2.04 7.58 14.65
N PHE A 376 -0.85 7.47 14.08
CA PHE A 376 -0.14 8.64 13.55
C PHE A 376 -0.69 9.19 12.23
N LEU A 377 -1.68 8.54 11.61
CA LEU A 377 -2.36 9.07 10.41
C LEU A 377 -3.07 10.40 10.67
N ASN A 378 -3.56 10.63 11.89
CA ASN A 378 -4.07 11.95 12.30
C ASN A 378 -2.97 13.02 12.20
N ARG A 379 -1.75 12.72 12.66
CA ARG A 379 -0.60 13.63 12.55
C ARG A 379 -0.19 13.90 11.11
N ILE A 380 -0.33 12.91 10.23
CA ILE A 380 -0.08 13.09 8.79
C ILE A 380 -1.12 14.05 8.19
N SER A 381 -2.40 13.84 8.49
CA SER A 381 -3.46 14.73 8.02
C SER A 381 -3.25 16.17 8.50
N GLU A 382 -3.01 16.36 9.80
CA GLU A 382 -2.72 17.68 10.39
C GLU A 382 -1.53 18.38 9.71
N ALA A 383 -0.45 17.64 9.42
CA ALA A 383 0.75 18.19 8.78
C ALA A 383 0.50 18.65 7.33
N PHE A 384 -0.36 17.95 6.59
CA PHE A 384 -0.75 18.39 5.24
C PHE A 384 -1.74 19.57 5.30
N GLU A 385 -2.72 19.56 6.20
CA GLU A 385 -3.68 20.66 6.38
C GLU A 385 -3.00 21.97 6.80
N SER A 386 -2.02 21.91 7.69
CA SER A 386 -1.25 23.08 8.13
C SER A 386 -0.23 23.57 7.10
N GLY A 387 0.06 22.78 6.05
CA GLY A 387 1.10 23.08 5.08
C GLY A 387 2.52 22.74 5.55
N GLU A 388 2.71 22.18 6.73
CA GLU A 388 4.01 21.81 7.27
C GLU A 388 4.68 20.67 6.47
N ALA A 389 3.87 19.82 5.82
CA ALA A 389 4.34 18.70 4.99
C ALA A 389 4.42 19.02 3.48
N ASN A 390 4.27 20.25 3.04
CA ASN A 390 4.22 20.64 1.62
C ASN A 390 5.42 20.18 0.79
N VAL A 391 6.62 20.09 1.38
CA VAL A 391 7.83 19.59 0.71
C VAL A 391 8.06 18.12 1.00
N SER A 392 7.93 17.71 2.24
CA SER A 392 8.04 16.32 2.70
C SER A 392 7.43 16.19 4.09
N LEU A 393 6.77 15.06 4.34
CA LEU A 393 6.28 14.69 5.66
C LEU A 393 7.39 14.70 6.73
N LEU A 394 8.62 14.36 6.34
CA LEU A 394 9.78 14.32 7.24
C LEU A 394 10.17 15.69 7.81
N PHE A 395 9.73 16.78 7.18
CA PHE A 395 10.06 18.15 7.62
C PHE A 395 9.00 18.75 8.54
N ALA A 396 7.82 18.15 8.63
CA ALA A 396 6.82 18.57 9.61
C ALA A 396 7.36 18.36 11.03
N PRO A 397 7.18 19.34 11.93
CA PRO A 397 7.86 19.38 13.25
C PRO A 397 7.68 18.12 14.08
N TYR A 398 6.48 17.55 14.08
CA TYR A 398 6.17 16.31 14.79
C TYR A 398 7.06 15.15 14.31
N PHE A 399 7.12 14.93 12.99
CA PHE A 399 7.84 13.79 12.40
C PHE A 399 9.35 14.01 12.45
N LYS A 400 9.81 15.24 12.24
CA LYS A 400 11.22 15.62 12.42
C LYS A 400 11.68 15.28 13.83
N ASN A 401 10.95 15.71 14.86
CA ASN A 401 11.29 15.44 16.25
C ASN A 401 11.29 13.94 16.57
N ALA A 402 10.31 13.17 16.05
CA ALA A 402 10.23 11.72 16.24
C ALA A 402 11.47 11.02 15.66
N ILE A 403 11.90 11.39 14.46
CA ILE A 403 13.09 10.83 13.82
C ILE A 403 14.38 11.23 14.57
N GLU A 404 14.52 12.48 14.97
CA GLU A 404 15.67 12.95 15.73
C GLU A 404 15.80 12.24 17.07
N THR A 405 14.67 11.94 17.72
CA THR A 405 14.63 11.17 18.97
C THR A 405 15.08 9.73 18.75
N ALA A 406 14.63 9.11 17.66
CA ALA A 406 14.91 7.70 17.36
C ALA A 406 16.30 7.46 16.71
N GLU A 407 16.98 8.50 16.23
CA GLU A 407 18.14 8.40 15.33
C GLU A 407 19.27 7.51 15.87
N LYS A 408 19.61 7.68 17.15
CA LYS A 408 20.64 6.88 17.80
C LYS A 408 20.28 5.41 17.90
N SER A 409 19.06 5.13 18.32
CA SER A 409 18.51 3.77 18.44
C SER A 409 18.43 3.07 17.08
N TRP A 410 17.97 3.80 16.07
CA TRP A 410 17.91 3.32 14.69
C TRP A 410 19.27 2.90 14.15
N ARG A 411 20.31 3.71 14.34
CA ARG A 411 21.69 3.34 13.97
C ARG A 411 22.21 2.14 14.74
N ASN A 412 21.91 2.06 16.03
CA ASN A 412 22.31 0.91 16.84
C ASN A 412 21.68 -0.40 16.33
N VAL A 413 20.40 -0.38 15.95
CA VAL A 413 19.71 -1.54 15.36
C VAL A 413 20.39 -1.97 14.06
N VAL A 414 20.55 -1.05 13.09
CA VAL A 414 21.15 -1.38 11.78
C VAL A 414 22.60 -1.85 11.92
N ALA A 415 23.41 -1.18 12.76
CA ALA A 415 24.80 -1.55 12.96
C ALA A 415 24.91 -2.94 13.61
N ARG A 416 24.16 -3.23 14.68
CA ARG A 416 24.18 -4.54 15.33
C ARG A 416 23.67 -5.66 14.42
N ALA A 417 22.61 -5.40 13.66
CA ALA A 417 22.08 -6.35 12.68
C ALA A 417 23.16 -6.73 11.65
N ALA A 418 23.81 -5.73 11.04
CA ALA A 418 24.85 -5.95 10.04
C ALA A 418 26.07 -6.72 10.59
N LEU A 419 26.55 -6.33 11.79
CA LEU A 419 27.69 -6.98 12.44
C LEU A 419 27.42 -8.44 12.82
N ASN A 420 26.16 -8.82 13.04
CA ASN A 420 25.79 -10.17 13.49
C ASN A 420 25.07 -11.00 12.43
N GLY A 421 24.98 -10.54 11.18
CA GLY A 421 24.41 -11.29 10.06
C GLY A 421 22.88 -11.43 10.12
N LEU A 422 22.20 -10.46 10.73
CA LEU A 422 20.74 -10.37 10.72
C LEU A 422 20.33 -9.45 9.56
N PRO A 423 19.59 -9.95 8.55
CA PRO A 423 19.17 -9.13 7.42
C PRO A 423 18.08 -8.14 7.84
N THR A 424 18.34 -6.87 7.62
CA THR A 424 17.39 -5.78 7.91
C THR A 424 17.32 -4.79 6.73
N PRO A 425 16.95 -5.26 5.51
CA PRO A 425 16.98 -4.42 4.32
C PRO A 425 16.07 -3.19 4.44
N ALA A 426 14.87 -3.31 5.01
CA ALA A 426 13.97 -2.18 5.15
C ALA A 426 14.45 -1.14 6.17
N PHE A 427 14.96 -1.56 7.34
CA PHE A 427 15.58 -0.64 8.30
C PHE A 427 16.81 0.06 7.71
N ALA A 428 17.69 -0.71 7.07
CA ALA A 428 18.94 -0.19 6.52
C ALA A 428 18.70 0.80 5.37
N SER A 429 17.79 0.48 4.44
CA SER A 429 17.48 1.37 3.32
C SER A 429 16.76 2.64 3.76
N SER A 430 15.88 2.55 4.75
CA SER A 430 15.20 3.73 5.32
C SER A 430 16.20 4.68 6.00
N LEU A 431 17.15 4.13 6.76
CA LEU A 431 18.23 4.93 7.38
C LEU A 431 19.15 5.56 6.31
N SER A 432 19.54 4.78 5.29
CA SER A 432 20.36 5.28 4.18
C SER A 432 19.66 6.39 3.39
N TYR A 433 18.35 6.27 3.17
CA TYR A 433 17.54 7.32 2.55
C TYR A 433 17.57 8.61 3.39
N PHE A 434 17.33 8.49 4.71
CA PHE A 434 17.39 9.62 5.62
C PHE A 434 18.77 10.30 5.63
N ASP A 435 19.85 9.52 5.66
CA ASP A 435 21.22 10.05 5.60
C ASP A 435 21.52 10.73 4.27
N GLY A 436 21.06 10.16 3.16
CA GLY A 436 21.16 10.77 1.84
C GLY A 436 20.42 12.10 1.77
N LEU A 437 19.18 12.12 2.28
CA LEU A 437 18.30 13.30 2.25
C LEU A 437 18.94 14.51 2.99
N ARG A 438 19.60 14.29 4.12
CA ARG A 438 20.24 15.34 4.92
C ARG A 438 21.69 15.65 4.53
N SER A 439 22.23 14.92 3.55
CA SER A 439 23.61 15.12 3.10
C SER A 439 23.71 16.36 2.21
N LYS A 440 24.64 17.27 2.55
CA LYS A 440 24.89 18.47 1.75
C LYS A 440 25.32 18.17 0.32
N ARG A 441 26.04 17.05 0.12
CA ARG A 441 26.54 16.61 -1.18
C ARG A 441 26.53 15.09 -1.25
N LEU A 442 25.93 14.56 -2.30
CA LEU A 442 25.90 13.14 -2.58
C LEU A 442 27.07 12.72 -3.48
N PRO A 443 27.49 11.44 -3.44
CA PRO A 443 28.55 10.91 -4.32
C PRO A 443 28.11 10.82 -5.81
N ALA A 444 26.89 11.19 -6.13
CA ALA A 444 26.34 11.22 -7.49
C ALA A 444 27.16 12.09 -8.46
N ALA A 445 27.92 13.06 -7.96
CA ALA A 445 28.85 13.84 -8.78
C ALA A 445 29.93 12.96 -9.47
N LEU A 446 30.41 11.91 -8.77
CA LEU A 446 31.33 10.95 -9.39
C LEU A 446 30.66 10.16 -10.51
N ILE A 447 29.43 9.72 -10.30
CA ILE A 447 28.64 8.99 -11.32
C ILE A 447 28.47 9.89 -12.55
N GLN A 448 28.12 11.16 -12.37
CA GLN A 448 27.97 12.10 -13.47
C GLN A 448 29.28 12.37 -14.22
N GLY A 449 30.40 12.49 -13.51
CA GLY A 449 31.73 12.57 -14.12
C GLY A 449 32.11 11.32 -14.92
N GLN A 450 31.77 10.11 -14.42
CA GLN A 450 31.95 8.86 -15.18
C GLN A 450 31.11 8.83 -16.45
N ARG A 451 29.84 9.27 -16.37
CA ARG A 451 28.94 9.35 -17.52
C ARG A 451 29.47 10.34 -18.57
N ASP A 452 30.04 11.45 -18.15
CA ASP A 452 30.68 12.41 -19.03
C ASP A 452 31.93 11.81 -19.68
N TYR A 453 32.74 11.08 -18.93
CA TYR A 453 33.96 10.43 -19.42
C TYR A 453 33.69 9.44 -20.56
N PHE A 454 32.70 8.53 -20.38
CA PHE A 454 32.47 7.48 -21.38
C PHE A 454 31.45 7.85 -22.47
N GLY A 455 30.63 8.88 -22.28
CA GLY A 455 29.52 9.15 -23.17
C GLY A 455 29.24 10.62 -23.44
N ALA A 456 30.10 11.55 -23.03
CA ALA A 456 29.91 13.00 -23.15
C ALA A 456 28.50 13.45 -22.67
N HIS A 457 28.04 12.87 -21.55
CA HIS A 457 26.70 13.16 -21.02
C HIS A 457 26.61 14.49 -20.28
N THR A 458 27.64 15.27 -20.34
CA THR A 458 27.79 16.59 -19.72
C THR A 458 27.61 16.58 -18.20
N TYR A 459 27.95 17.63 -17.53
CA TYR A 459 27.71 17.87 -16.12
C TYR A 459 27.47 19.36 -15.86
N GLN A 460 26.73 19.63 -14.79
CA GLN A 460 26.60 20.99 -14.26
C GLN A 460 27.64 21.24 -13.19
N ARG A 461 28.14 22.46 -13.10
CA ARG A 461 29.09 22.86 -12.05
C ARG A 461 28.36 23.53 -10.90
N VAL A 462 28.96 23.47 -9.69
CA VAL A 462 28.37 24.10 -8.49
C VAL A 462 28.73 25.59 -8.38
N ASP A 463 29.73 26.07 -9.15
CA ASP A 463 30.29 27.40 -9.10
C ASP A 463 29.91 28.28 -10.30
N GLN A 464 29.29 27.71 -11.31
CA GLN A 464 28.78 28.47 -12.48
C GLN A 464 27.62 27.74 -13.17
N PRO A 465 26.68 28.49 -13.78
CA PRO A 465 25.60 27.91 -14.55
C PRO A 465 26.11 27.35 -15.88
N GLY A 466 25.33 26.46 -16.51
CA GLY A 466 25.63 25.85 -17.79
C GLY A 466 25.82 24.35 -17.70
N ALA A 467 25.95 23.70 -18.86
CA ALA A 467 26.32 22.31 -19.00
C ALA A 467 27.74 22.24 -19.59
N PHE A 468 28.55 21.35 -19.08
CA PHE A 468 29.96 21.25 -19.42
C PHE A 468 30.34 19.83 -19.80
N HIS A 469 31.33 19.70 -20.66
CA HIS A 469 31.98 18.46 -21.04
C HIS A 469 33.49 18.61 -20.95
N THR A 470 34.15 17.62 -20.34
CA THR A 470 35.63 17.57 -20.35
C THR A 470 36.10 16.73 -21.53
N LEU A 471 37.03 17.21 -22.33
CA LEU A 471 37.62 16.48 -23.47
C LEU A 471 38.59 15.39 -22.96
N TRP A 472 38.03 14.35 -22.36
CA TRP A 472 38.76 13.32 -21.60
C TRP A 472 39.84 12.60 -22.39
N ALA A 473 39.67 12.46 -23.71
CA ALA A 473 40.58 11.76 -24.62
C ALA A 473 41.71 12.68 -25.14
N GLU A 474 41.59 13.99 -24.95
CA GLU A 474 42.55 14.98 -25.44
C GLU A 474 43.66 15.30 -24.43
N PRO A 475 44.90 15.63 -24.91
CA PRO A 475 45.92 16.15 -24.04
C PRO A 475 45.46 17.47 -23.38
N GLY A 476 45.58 17.55 -22.08
CA GLY A 476 45.16 18.73 -21.31
C GLY A 476 43.76 18.67 -20.77
N ARG A 477 42.87 17.80 -21.30
CA ARG A 477 41.49 17.57 -20.82
C ARG A 477 40.74 18.87 -20.61
N GLU A 478 40.72 19.72 -21.63
CA GLU A 478 40.03 21.01 -21.59
C GLU A 478 38.52 20.81 -21.33
N GLU A 479 37.95 21.69 -20.51
CA GLU A 479 36.51 21.77 -20.30
C GLU A 479 35.90 22.73 -21.31
N ILE A 480 34.84 22.29 -21.95
CA ILE A 480 34.07 23.12 -22.89
C ILE A 480 32.62 23.26 -22.41
N GLU A 481 31.99 24.35 -22.74
CA GLU A 481 30.54 24.52 -22.57
C GLU A 481 29.80 23.72 -23.67
N ALA A 482 28.75 22.95 -23.26
CA ALA A 482 28.06 21.98 -24.13
C ALA A 482 26.69 22.52 -24.61
#